data_d6edec32e64a6e3de65b44cfab5fac62
#
_entry.id   d6edec32e64a6e3de65b44cfab5fac62
#
_cell.length_a   1.000
_cell.length_b   1.000
_cell.length_c   1.000
_cell.angle_alpha   90.00
_cell.angle_beta   90.00
_cell.angle_gamma   90.00
#
_symmetry.space_group_name_H-M   'P 1'
#
loop_
_entity.id
_entity.type
_entity.pdbx_description
1 polymer ?
#
loop_
_entity_poly.entity_id
_entity_poly.type
_entity_poly.pdbx_seq_one_letter_code
_entity_poly.pdbx_strand_id
1 'polypeptide(L)'
;MADRHTLDKERADAPIPAPLTRRCIDAHAHMELVTESEPDSKAIADLLELCASVGVDRIMQVGYSAEQSAWGVKCAESFPGKVLAAVALHPNEAPVVDDLEADLKIIEELAKHPRVRAIGETGLDFFRTEPALQDRQLYSFKRHIALAKEVNKALVIHDRDA
;
A
#
# COMPACT_ATOMS: atom_id res chain seq x y z
N MET A 1 13.46 -7.45 -23.41
CA MET A 1 12.56 -7.45 -22.25
C MET A 1 12.25 -8.91 -21.95
N ALA A 2 12.80 -9.45 -20.88
CA ALA A 2 12.51 -10.82 -20.46
C ALA A 2 11.13 -10.86 -19.81
N ASP A 3 10.29 -11.75 -20.32
CA ASP A 3 8.94 -11.98 -19.84
C ASP A 3 8.95 -12.40 -18.36
N ARG A 4 8.36 -11.60 -17.49
CA ARG A 4 8.27 -11.89 -16.05
C ARG A 4 7.45 -13.14 -15.73
N HIS A 5 6.62 -13.61 -16.66
CA HIS A 5 5.78 -14.81 -16.46
C HIS A 5 6.50 -16.15 -16.53
N THR A 6 7.76 -16.21 -16.96
CA THR A 6 8.51 -17.46 -17.08
C THR A 6 9.37 -17.82 -15.87
N LEU A 7 9.50 -16.93 -14.88
CA LEU A 7 10.35 -17.15 -13.69
C LEU A 7 9.59 -17.69 -12.46
N ASP A 8 8.26 -17.75 -12.50
CA ASP A 8 7.45 -18.09 -11.30
C ASP A 8 7.06 -19.56 -11.15
N LYS A 9 7.48 -20.45 -12.04
CA LYS A 9 6.99 -21.85 -12.01
C LYS A 9 7.75 -22.82 -11.12
N GLU A 10 8.83 -22.42 -10.44
CA GLU A 10 9.64 -23.32 -9.60
C GLU A 10 10.18 -22.71 -8.30
N ARG A 11 9.59 -21.63 -7.79
CA ARG A 11 9.97 -21.17 -6.44
C ARG A 11 9.20 -22.00 -5.41
N ALA A 12 9.93 -22.82 -4.65
CA ALA A 12 9.40 -23.40 -3.42
C ALA A 12 8.98 -22.27 -2.47
N ASP A 13 7.85 -22.45 -1.78
CA ASP A 13 7.40 -21.50 -0.76
C ASP A 13 8.52 -21.22 0.24
N ALA A 14 8.69 -19.97 0.60
CA ALA A 14 9.68 -19.61 1.61
C ALA A 14 9.33 -20.31 2.94
N PRO A 15 10.33 -20.85 3.66
CA PRO A 15 10.06 -21.50 4.93
C PRO A 15 9.50 -20.49 5.93
N ILE A 16 8.57 -20.93 6.77
CA ILE A 16 8.03 -20.12 7.85
C ILE A 16 9.18 -19.74 8.80
N PRO A 17 9.40 -18.45 9.08
CA PRO A 17 10.49 -18.02 9.95
C PRO A 17 10.24 -18.43 11.41
N ALA A 18 11.28 -18.48 12.21
CA ALA A 18 11.16 -18.67 13.66
C ALA A 18 10.35 -17.50 14.27
N PRO A 19 9.50 -17.76 15.26
CA PRO A 19 8.73 -16.72 15.91
C PRO A 19 9.61 -15.63 16.53
N LEU A 20 9.17 -14.38 16.41
CA LEU A 20 9.83 -13.24 17.02
C LEU A 20 9.74 -13.32 18.55
N THR A 21 10.80 -12.91 19.24
CA THR A 21 10.82 -12.84 20.72
C THR A 21 9.89 -11.77 21.28
N ARG A 22 9.52 -10.78 20.49
CA ARG A 22 8.55 -9.74 20.79
C ARG A 22 7.62 -9.54 19.61
N ARG A 23 6.37 -9.28 19.89
CA ARG A 23 5.37 -8.97 18.88
C ARG A 23 5.65 -7.63 18.21
N CYS A 24 5.37 -7.53 16.93
CA CYS A 24 5.55 -6.31 16.14
C CYS A 24 4.35 -6.03 15.23
N ILE A 25 4.39 -4.90 14.56
CA ILE A 25 3.49 -4.50 13.49
C ILE A 25 4.32 -4.45 12.22
N ASP A 26 3.85 -5.09 11.15
CA ASP A 26 4.38 -4.82 9.82
C ASP A 26 3.80 -3.49 9.35
N ALA A 27 4.68 -2.50 9.19
CA ALA A 27 4.28 -1.14 8.85
C ALA A 27 4.10 -0.91 7.34
N HIS A 28 4.42 -1.91 6.49
CA HIS A 28 4.33 -1.77 5.05
C HIS A 28 4.19 -3.13 4.34
N ALA A 29 2.98 -3.47 3.95
CA ALA A 29 2.71 -4.69 3.20
C ALA A 29 1.68 -4.48 2.09
N HIS A 30 1.73 -5.37 1.09
CA HIS A 30 0.81 -5.45 -0.05
C HIS A 30 0.23 -6.87 -0.09
N MET A 31 -0.76 -7.13 0.77
CA MET A 31 -1.33 -8.48 0.94
C MET A 31 -2.05 -8.96 -0.33
N GLU A 32 -2.65 -8.05 -1.11
CA GLU A 32 -3.28 -8.36 -2.39
C GLU A 32 -2.31 -8.96 -3.40
N LEU A 33 -1.04 -8.53 -3.40
CA LEU A 33 0.00 -9.08 -4.29
C LEU A 33 0.47 -10.47 -3.87
N VAL A 34 0.27 -10.83 -2.60
CA VAL A 34 0.65 -12.13 -2.05
C VAL A 34 -0.45 -13.16 -2.22
N THR A 35 -1.70 -12.73 -2.00
CA THR A 35 -2.84 -13.65 -1.96
C THR A 35 -3.64 -13.68 -3.25
N GLU A 36 -3.50 -12.66 -4.10
CA GLU A 36 -4.27 -12.48 -5.34
C GLU A 36 -5.79 -12.67 -5.13
N SER A 37 -6.30 -12.18 -3.99
CA SER A 37 -7.65 -12.48 -3.53
C SER A 37 -8.42 -11.24 -3.07
N GLU A 38 -9.73 -11.43 -2.86
CA GLU A 38 -10.61 -10.39 -2.33
C GLU A 38 -10.21 -9.99 -0.90
N PRO A 39 -10.45 -8.72 -0.50
CA PRO A 39 -9.97 -8.15 0.76
C PRO A 39 -10.56 -8.79 2.03
N ASP A 40 -11.71 -9.47 1.92
CA ASP A 40 -12.41 -10.18 3.01
C ASP A 40 -12.29 -11.70 2.91
N SER A 41 -11.39 -12.20 2.07
CA SER A 41 -11.25 -13.62 1.76
C SER A 41 -10.66 -14.46 2.88
N LYS A 42 -10.88 -15.77 2.79
CA LYS A 42 -10.21 -16.74 3.67
C LYS A 42 -8.69 -16.72 3.50
N ALA A 43 -8.18 -16.44 2.31
CA ALA A 43 -6.73 -16.36 2.06
C ALA A 43 -6.08 -15.24 2.88
N ILE A 44 -6.74 -14.08 2.99
CA ILE A 44 -6.28 -12.99 3.86
C ILE A 44 -6.35 -13.40 5.33
N ALA A 45 -7.43 -14.06 5.76
CA ALA A 45 -7.55 -14.55 7.14
C ALA A 45 -6.41 -15.52 7.50
N ASP A 46 -6.12 -16.49 6.61
CA ASP A 46 -5.05 -17.48 6.80
C ASP A 46 -3.66 -16.81 6.84
N LEU A 47 -3.41 -15.82 5.96
CA LEU A 47 -2.18 -15.04 5.99
C LEU A 47 -2.00 -14.29 7.32
N LEU A 48 -3.06 -13.65 7.81
CA LEU A 48 -3.02 -12.92 9.08
C LEU A 48 -2.80 -13.86 10.28
N GLU A 49 -3.33 -15.08 10.23
CA GLU A 49 -3.06 -16.10 11.26
C GLU A 49 -1.62 -16.59 11.21
N LEU A 50 -1.08 -16.81 10.01
CA LEU A 50 0.32 -17.18 9.82
C LEU A 50 1.24 -16.07 10.35
N CYS A 51 1.01 -14.81 10.01
CA CYS A 51 1.77 -13.67 10.52
C CYS A 51 1.72 -13.59 12.05
N ALA A 52 0.54 -13.75 12.65
CA ALA A 52 0.37 -13.75 14.10
C ALA A 52 1.12 -14.91 14.79
N SER A 53 1.21 -16.08 14.14
CA SER A 53 1.93 -17.26 14.67
C SER A 53 3.43 -17.02 14.82
N VAL A 54 4.00 -16.12 14.01
CA VAL A 54 5.42 -15.73 14.06
C VAL A 54 5.65 -14.39 14.76
N GLY A 55 4.61 -13.80 15.34
CA GLY A 55 4.73 -12.59 16.16
C GLY A 55 4.45 -11.28 15.45
N VAL A 56 3.92 -11.30 14.22
CA VAL A 56 3.43 -10.10 13.53
C VAL A 56 1.92 -9.96 13.79
N ASP A 57 1.56 -9.08 14.72
CA ASP A 57 0.19 -8.97 15.23
C ASP A 57 -0.75 -8.15 14.34
N ARG A 58 -0.20 -7.17 13.66
CA ARG A 58 -0.93 -6.23 12.83
C ARG A 58 -0.15 -5.90 11.58
N ILE A 59 -0.88 -5.55 10.54
CA ILE A 59 -0.32 -5.19 9.24
C ILE A 59 -0.89 -3.83 8.81
N MET A 60 -0.03 -2.95 8.32
CA MET A 60 -0.43 -1.79 7.54
C MET A 60 -0.48 -2.21 6.07
N GLN A 61 -1.68 -2.36 5.54
CA GLN A 61 -1.91 -2.53 4.11
C GLN A 61 -1.72 -1.19 3.42
N VAL A 62 -0.77 -1.10 2.51
CA VAL A 62 -0.38 0.15 1.86
C VAL A 62 -0.92 0.19 0.43
N GLY A 63 -1.75 1.18 0.14
CA GLY A 63 -2.28 1.44 -1.19
C GLY A 63 -1.25 2.17 -2.06
N TYR A 64 -1.30 1.91 -3.36
CA TYR A 64 -0.44 2.56 -4.35
C TYR A 64 -1.24 3.16 -5.53
N SER A 65 -2.51 2.80 -5.67
CA SER A 65 -3.48 3.37 -6.60
C SER A 65 -4.82 3.64 -5.90
N ALA A 66 -5.74 4.32 -6.55
CA ALA A 66 -7.08 4.55 -6.02
C ALA A 66 -7.82 3.23 -5.74
N GLU A 67 -7.73 2.28 -6.68
CA GLU A 67 -8.33 0.94 -6.56
C GLU A 67 -7.72 0.15 -5.39
N GLN A 68 -6.39 0.09 -5.31
CA GLN A 68 -5.71 -0.66 -4.25
C GLN A 68 -5.85 0.00 -2.86
N SER A 69 -5.97 1.32 -2.83
CA SER A 69 -6.32 2.04 -1.61
C SER A 69 -7.72 1.67 -1.11
N ALA A 70 -8.71 1.59 -2.01
CA ALA A 70 -10.07 1.16 -1.67
C ALA A 70 -10.11 -0.31 -1.21
N TRP A 71 -9.36 -1.20 -1.88
CA TRP A 71 -9.16 -2.58 -1.46
C TRP A 71 -8.60 -2.66 -0.02
N GLY A 72 -7.55 -1.88 0.25
CA GLY A 72 -6.91 -1.83 1.58
C GLY A 72 -7.85 -1.36 2.69
N VAL A 73 -8.69 -0.35 2.41
CA VAL A 73 -9.70 0.11 3.37
C VAL A 73 -10.72 -1.00 3.67
N LYS A 74 -11.24 -1.66 2.64
CA LYS A 74 -12.19 -2.78 2.81
C LYS A 74 -11.57 -3.95 3.57
N CYS A 75 -10.31 -4.26 3.31
CA CYS A 75 -9.56 -5.27 4.09
C CYS A 75 -9.44 -4.86 5.57
N ALA A 76 -9.11 -3.61 5.85
CA ALA A 76 -9.01 -3.11 7.22
C ALA A 76 -10.36 -3.07 7.96
N GLU A 77 -11.47 -2.93 7.25
CA GLU A 77 -12.84 -3.08 7.80
C GLU A 77 -13.15 -4.53 8.15
N SER A 78 -12.80 -5.45 7.25
CA SER A 78 -13.09 -6.89 7.41
C SER A 78 -12.28 -7.54 8.51
N PHE A 79 -11.07 -7.03 8.80
CA PHE A 79 -10.18 -7.55 9.84
C PHE A 79 -9.85 -6.49 10.91
N PRO A 80 -10.85 -6.02 11.69
CA PRO A 80 -10.65 -5.00 12.71
C PRO A 80 -9.67 -5.49 13.80
N GLY A 81 -8.69 -4.64 14.13
CA GLY A 81 -7.64 -4.98 15.10
C GLY A 81 -6.41 -5.68 14.52
N LYS A 82 -6.51 -6.27 13.33
CA LYS A 82 -5.38 -6.92 12.64
C LYS A 82 -4.84 -6.09 11.48
N VAL A 83 -5.71 -5.40 10.73
CA VAL A 83 -5.32 -4.62 9.54
C VAL A 83 -5.63 -3.13 9.73
N LEU A 84 -4.70 -2.30 9.33
CA LEU A 84 -4.83 -0.85 9.15
C LEU A 84 -4.55 -0.53 7.69
N ALA A 85 -5.04 0.61 7.20
CA ALA A 85 -4.80 1.02 5.82
C ALA A 85 -3.98 2.32 5.75
N ALA A 86 -3.13 2.41 4.73
CA ALA A 86 -2.59 3.64 4.18
C ALA A 86 -3.10 3.80 2.75
N VAL A 87 -3.41 5.03 2.34
CA VAL A 87 -4.04 5.32 1.06
C VAL A 87 -3.30 6.42 0.32
N ALA A 88 -2.98 6.20 -0.94
CA ALA A 88 -2.32 7.19 -1.80
C ALA A 88 -2.26 6.74 -3.26
N LEU A 89 -1.73 7.64 -4.11
CA LEU A 89 -1.17 7.33 -5.41
C LEU A 89 0.36 7.28 -5.30
N HIS A 90 0.93 6.12 -5.60
CA HIS A 90 2.38 5.92 -5.63
C HIS A 90 3.03 6.83 -6.71
N PRO A 91 4.27 7.29 -6.51
CA PRO A 91 4.94 8.14 -7.51
C PRO A 91 5.07 7.50 -8.90
N ASN A 92 5.04 6.19 -9.04
CA ASN A 92 5.04 5.54 -10.35
C ASN A 92 3.65 5.46 -10.99
N GLU A 93 2.57 5.60 -10.21
CA GLU A 93 1.19 5.59 -10.70
C GLU A 93 0.72 7.00 -11.08
N ALA A 94 0.95 7.98 -10.20
CA ALA A 94 0.47 9.35 -10.39
C ALA A 94 0.83 9.99 -11.76
N PRO A 95 2.02 9.74 -12.36
CA PRO A 95 2.35 10.28 -13.68
C PRO A 95 1.55 9.69 -14.83
N VAL A 96 1.05 8.45 -14.69
CA VAL A 96 0.51 7.64 -15.81
C VAL A 96 -1.00 7.40 -15.74
N VAL A 97 -1.66 7.70 -14.61
CA VAL A 97 -3.13 7.59 -14.53
C VAL A 97 -3.81 8.57 -15.48
N ASP A 98 -4.92 8.16 -16.07
CA ASP A 98 -5.66 8.95 -17.06
C ASP A 98 -6.19 10.26 -16.46
N ASP A 99 -6.89 10.20 -15.32
CA ASP A 99 -7.44 11.34 -14.61
C ASP A 99 -6.90 11.42 -13.17
N LEU A 100 -5.78 12.13 -13.01
CA LEU A 100 -5.12 12.31 -11.72
C LEU A 100 -6.03 13.01 -10.68
N GLU A 101 -6.85 13.96 -11.11
CA GLU A 101 -7.73 14.68 -10.17
C GLU A 101 -8.88 13.80 -9.68
N ALA A 102 -9.43 12.94 -10.53
CA ALA A 102 -10.43 11.97 -10.12
C ALA A 102 -9.87 10.98 -9.09
N ASP A 103 -8.68 10.44 -9.35
CA ASP A 103 -8.02 9.51 -8.44
C ASP A 103 -7.64 10.17 -7.11
N LEU A 104 -7.12 11.40 -7.14
CA LEU A 104 -6.82 12.16 -5.92
C LEU A 104 -8.08 12.40 -5.08
N LYS A 105 -9.23 12.67 -5.69
CA LYS A 105 -10.51 12.80 -4.96
C LYS A 105 -10.92 11.51 -4.28
N ILE A 106 -10.72 10.36 -4.93
CA ILE A 106 -10.98 9.05 -4.31
C ILE A 106 -10.10 8.89 -3.08
N ILE A 107 -8.80 9.19 -3.19
CA ILE A 107 -7.88 9.13 -2.05
C ILE A 107 -8.31 10.08 -0.92
N GLU A 108 -8.73 11.31 -1.22
CA GLU A 108 -9.21 12.29 -0.24
C GLU A 108 -10.44 11.75 0.54
N GLU A 109 -11.37 11.08 -0.11
CA GLU A 109 -12.52 10.46 0.56
C GLU A 109 -12.12 9.25 1.41
N LEU A 110 -11.27 8.36 0.88
CA LEU A 110 -10.76 7.20 1.62
C LEU A 110 -9.95 7.63 2.84
N ALA A 111 -9.20 8.73 2.74
CA ALA A 111 -8.40 9.27 3.83
C ALA A 111 -9.19 9.62 5.09
N LYS A 112 -10.48 9.90 4.98
CA LYS A 112 -11.38 10.21 6.10
C LYS A 112 -11.78 8.98 6.91
N HIS A 113 -11.62 7.78 6.34
CA HIS A 113 -12.05 6.55 6.96
C HIS A 113 -11.27 6.27 8.28
N PRO A 114 -11.93 5.79 9.36
CA PRO A 114 -11.29 5.61 10.66
C PRO A 114 -10.24 4.49 10.67
N ARG A 115 -10.29 3.53 9.73
CA ARG A 115 -9.27 2.49 9.60
C ARG A 115 -8.02 2.94 8.82
N VAL A 116 -8.08 4.06 8.11
CA VAL A 116 -6.93 4.68 7.47
C VAL A 116 -6.11 5.41 8.53
N ARG A 117 -4.83 5.08 8.64
CA ARG A 117 -3.90 5.63 9.65
C ARG A 117 -2.75 6.42 9.04
N ALA A 118 -2.56 6.30 7.74
CA ALA A 118 -1.53 7.04 7.03
C ALA A 118 -1.99 7.43 5.62
N ILE A 119 -1.38 8.46 5.09
CA ILE A 119 -1.42 8.83 3.68
C ILE A 119 -0.13 8.29 3.06
N GLY A 120 -0.26 7.38 2.15
CA GLY A 120 0.89 6.70 1.53
C GLY A 120 0.52 5.33 0.92
N GLU A 121 1.40 4.80 0.07
CA GLU A 121 2.75 5.24 -0.27
C GLU A 121 2.70 6.34 -1.34
N THR A 122 3.32 7.46 -1.07
CA THR A 122 3.44 8.61 -1.98
C THR A 122 4.85 9.17 -1.93
N GLY A 123 5.24 10.02 -2.85
CA GLY A 123 6.57 10.61 -2.85
C GLY A 123 7.11 10.86 -4.24
N LEU A 124 8.41 10.60 -4.43
CA LEU A 124 9.13 10.84 -5.68
C LEU A 124 9.95 9.61 -6.09
N ASP A 125 9.97 9.30 -7.38
CA ASP A 125 10.78 8.25 -7.99
C ASP A 125 11.31 8.73 -9.34
N PHE A 126 12.45 9.41 -9.32
CA PHE A 126 13.06 9.93 -10.53
C PHE A 126 13.87 8.87 -11.30
N PHE A 127 14.11 7.72 -10.67
CA PHE A 127 14.71 6.58 -11.34
C PHE A 127 13.78 5.95 -12.39
N ARG A 128 12.47 5.89 -12.10
CA ARG A 128 11.46 5.26 -12.98
C ARG A 128 10.62 6.25 -13.76
N THR A 129 10.61 7.53 -13.37
CA THR A 129 9.76 8.53 -13.99
C THR A 129 10.54 9.39 -14.96
N GLU A 130 10.11 9.39 -16.21
CA GLU A 130 10.68 10.25 -17.25
C GLU A 130 10.62 11.73 -16.84
N PRO A 131 11.65 12.54 -17.15
CA PRO A 131 11.71 13.96 -16.75
C PRO A 131 10.47 14.77 -17.10
N ALA A 132 9.83 14.48 -18.24
CA ALA A 132 8.62 15.17 -18.69
C ALA A 132 7.39 14.91 -17.79
N LEU A 133 7.42 13.88 -16.96
CA LEU A 133 6.31 13.49 -16.08
C LEU A 133 6.59 13.80 -14.59
N GLN A 134 7.77 14.27 -14.25
CA GLN A 134 8.17 14.54 -12.86
C GLN A 134 7.33 15.65 -12.21
N ASP A 135 6.90 16.67 -12.97
CA ASP A 135 6.03 17.73 -12.46
C ASP A 135 4.68 17.16 -11.99
N ARG A 136 4.14 16.18 -12.70
CA ARG A 136 2.88 15.52 -12.32
C ARG A 136 3.05 14.68 -11.04
N GLN A 137 4.18 14.03 -10.89
CA GLN A 137 4.57 13.30 -9.68
C GLN A 137 4.71 14.27 -8.48
N LEU A 138 5.44 15.37 -8.67
CA LEU A 138 5.61 16.40 -7.66
C LEU A 138 4.28 17.06 -7.24
N TYR A 139 3.38 17.27 -8.21
CA TYR A 139 2.04 17.78 -7.93
C TYR A 139 1.25 16.82 -7.03
N SER A 140 1.20 15.54 -7.40
CA SER A 140 0.55 14.49 -6.61
C SER A 140 1.11 14.43 -5.18
N PHE A 141 2.44 14.43 -5.04
CA PHE A 141 3.09 14.39 -3.73
C PHE A 141 2.70 15.60 -2.84
N LYS A 142 2.68 16.81 -3.40
CA LYS A 142 2.23 18.01 -2.68
C LYS A 142 0.78 17.89 -2.21
N ARG A 143 -0.10 17.31 -3.02
CA ARG A 143 -1.52 17.07 -2.66
C ARG A 143 -1.62 16.10 -1.49
N HIS A 144 -0.84 15.00 -1.49
CA HIS A 144 -0.82 14.04 -0.38
C HIS A 144 -0.24 14.64 0.91
N ILE A 145 0.78 15.50 0.83
CA ILE A 145 1.29 16.25 2.00
C ILE A 145 0.20 17.15 2.60
N ALA A 146 -0.54 17.87 1.76
CA ALA A 146 -1.63 18.73 2.21
C ALA A 146 -2.73 17.91 2.87
N LEU A 147 -3.15 16.82 2.23
CA LEU A 147 -4.16 15.90 2.75
C LEU A 147 -3.76 15.29 4.10
N ALA A 148 -2.51 14.82 4.24
CA ALA A 148 -2.02 14.24 5.49
C ALA A 148 -2.12 15.24 6.66
N LYS A 149 -1.81 16.51 6.41
CA LYS A 149 -1.97 17.59 7.40
C LYS A 149 -3.43 17.85 7.73
N GLU A 150 -4.31 17.91 6.72
CA GLU A 150 -5.75 18.16 6.88
C GLU A 150 -6.40 17.07 7.73
N VAL A 151 -6.13 15.80 7.43
CA VAL A 151 -6.73 14.67 8.16
C VAL A 151 -5.94 14.27 9.42
N ASN A 152 -4.85 14.97 9.72
CA ASN A 152 -3.96 14.70 10.86
C ASN A 152 -3.49 13.24 10.93
N LYS A 153 -2.95 12.72 9.82
CA LYS A 153 -2.45 11.35 9.69
C LYS A 153 -0.97 11.36 9.29
N ALA A 154 -0.28 10.26 9.58
CA ALA A 154 1.11 10.06 9.19
C ALA A 154 1.25 10.06 7.65
N LEU A 155 2.46 10.40 7.17
CA LEU A 155 2.81 10.30 5.76
C LEU A 155 3.79 9.14 5.58
N VAL A 156 3.53 8.24 4.62
CA VAL A 156 4.44 7.16 4.21
C VAL A 156 5.06 7.56 2.88
N ILE A 157 6.37 7.78 2.91
CA ILE A 157 7.11 8.40 1.80
C ILE A 157 7.97 7.37 1.08
N HIS A 158 7.80 7.30 -0.24
CA HIS A 158 8.72 6.70 -1.18
C HIS A 158 9.70 7.76 -1.68
N ASP A 159 10.98 7.42 -1.69
CA ASP A 159 12.03 8.28 -2.26
C ASP A 159 13.04 7.44 -3.03
N ARG A 160 13.23 7.76 -4.32
CA ARG A 160 14.20 7.12 -5.16
C ARG A 160 14.79 8.10 -6.18
N ASP A 161 16.07 8.43 -6.00
CA ASP A 161 16.83 9.33 -6.86
C ASP A 161 16.18 10.73 -7.05
N ALA A 162 15.56 11.28 -6.00
CA ALA A 162 14.82 12.54 -6.02
C ALA A 162 15.29 13.54 -4.94
#